data_7c0398971ede4905f86d216fb259347a
#
_entry.id   7c0398971ede4905f86d216fb259347a
#
_cell.length_a   1.000
_cell.length_b   1.000
_cell.length_c   1.000
_cell.angle_alpha   90.00
_cell.angle_beta   90.00
_cell.angle_gamma   90.00
#
_symmetry.space_group_name_H-M   'P 1'
#
loop_
_entity.id
_entity.type
_entity.pdbx_description
1 polymer ?
#
loop_
_entity_poly.entity_id
_entity_poly.type
_entity_poly.pdbx_seq_one_letter_code
_entity_poly.pdbx_strand_id
1 'polypeptide(L)'
;MLKWCQEIYIGESIEDRSDKIIRMLNAGKAPYMTWLITKSDNGSNQLEIMDAIYLKQKFIRDRLPEIVGLAINKGEAIKMVRAITEACVNMTGDADLVPFLEKHPVIENFKKVSIVK
;
A
#
# COMPACT_ATOMS: atom_id res chain seq x y z
N MET A 1 3.55 7.57 14.33
CA MET A 1 2.71 8.03 13.22
C MET A 1 2.98 7.22 11.98
N LEU A 2 1.95 6.83 11.25
CA LEU A 2 2.13 6.04 10.03
C LEU A 2 2.76 6.89 8.93
N LYS A 3 3.56 6.23 8.11
CA LYS A 3 4.19 6.86 6.95
C LYS A 3 3.41 6.46 5.70
N TRP A 4 3.07 7.43 4.86
CA TRP A 4 2.32 7.19 3.64
C TRP A 4 3.11 7.68 2.44
N CYS A 5 3.03 6.95 1.33
CA CYS A 5 3.44 7.52 0.05
C CYS A 5 2.50 8.67 -0.30
N GLN A 6 2.97 9.58 -1.13
CA GLN A 6 2.18 10.74 -1.55
C GLN A 6 0.88 10.33 -2.23
N GLU A 7 0.95 9.30 -3.06
CA GLU A 7 -0.23 8.69 -3.66
C GLU A 7 -0.21 7.20 -3.36
N ILE A 8 -1.36 6.64 -3.01
CA ILE A 8 -1.48 5.22 -2.72
C ILE A 8 -2.51 4.58 -3.64
N TYR A 9 -2.39 3.27 -3.84
CA TYR A 9 -3.33 2.49 -4.64
C TYR A 9 -4.38 1.89 -3.74
N ILE A 10 -5.62 1.88 -4.22
CA ILE A 10 -6.77 1.37 -3.46
C ILE A 10 -7.34 0.16 -4.18
N GLY A 11 -7.52 -0.93 -3.46
CA GLY A 11 -8.19 -2.11 -3.98
C GLY A 11 -9.63 -1.81 -4.36
N GLU A 12 -10.09 -2.39 -5.44
CA GLU A 12 -11.42 -2.15 -5.99
C GLU A 12 -12.52 -2.37 -4.96
N SER A 13 -12.36 -3.38 -4.11
CA SER A 13 -13.37 -3.76 -3.13
C SER A 13 -13.57 -2.74 -2.01
N ILE A 14 -12.65 -1.80 -1.82
CA ILE A 14 -12.70 -0.82 -0.73
C ILE A 14 -12.64 0.63 -1.20
N GLU A 15 -12.80 0.88 -2.49
CA GLU A 15 -12.72 2.24 -3.03
C GLU A 15 -13.70 3.20 -2.36
N ASP A 16 -14.92 2.74 -2.10
CA ASP A 16 -16.00 3.56 -1.54
C ASP A 16 -15.78 3.94 -0.07
N ARG A 17 -14.87 3.26 0.63
CA ARG A 17 -14.59 3.54 2.04
C ARG A 17 -13.12 3.80 2.34
N SER A 18 -12.34 4.08 1.30
CA SER A 18 -10.90 4.31 1.46
C SER A 18 -10.59 5.47 2.42
N ASP A 19 -11.33 6.57 2.33
CA ASP A 19 -11.14 7.72 3.22
C ASP A 19 -11.34 7.35 4.68
N LYS A 20 -12.38 6.56 4.97
CA LYS A 20 -12.67 6.10 6.32
C LYS A 20 -11.54 5.21 6.85
N ILE A 21 -11.06 4.29 6.00
CA ILE A 21 -9.97 3.38 6.37
C ILE A 21 -8.70 4.17 6.69
N ILE A 22 -8.35 5.13 5.85
CA ILE A 22 -7.17 5.97 6.07
C ILE A 22 -7.29 6.72 7.40
N ARG A 23 -8.45 7.31 7.69
CA ARG A 23 -8.66 8.02 8.95
C ARG A 23 -8.53 7.08 10.16
N MET A 24 -9.08 5.87 10.06
CA MET A 24 -8.99 4.90 11.13
C MET A 24 -7.54 4.48 11.40
N LEU A 25 -6.79 4.22 10.34
CA LEU A 25 -5.38 3.87 10.47
C LEU A 25 -4.58 4.99 11.11
N ASN A 26 -4.81 6.24 10.67
CA ASN A 26 -4.14 7.40 11.25
C ASN A 26 -4.54 7.65 12.71
N ALA A 27 -5.72 7.22 13.10
CA ALA A 27 -6.20 7.35 14.49
C ALA A 27 -5.70 6.21 15.40
N GLY A 28 -4.84 5.34 14.90
CA GLY A 28 -4.30 4.25 15.70
C GLY A 28 -5.18 3.00 15.74
N LYS A 29 -6.17 2.92 14.88
CA LYS A 29 -7.08 1.77 14.81
C LYS A 29 -6.62 0.80 13.74
N ALA A 30 -7.05 -0.46 13.87
CA ALA A 30 -6.77 -1.50 12.88
C ALA A 30 -8.11 -1.94 12.26
N PRO A 31 -8.51 -1.34 11.14
CA PRO A 31 -9.80 -1.68 10.51
C PRO A 31 -9.86 -3.15 10.13
N TYR A 32 -11.05 -3.75 10.33
CA TYR A 32 -11.29 -5.14 9.94
C TYR A 32 -11.26 -5.28 8.41
N MET A 33 -10.79 -6.43 7.94
CA MET A 33 -10.69 -6.73 6.50
C MET A 33 -9.93 -5.65 5.74
N THR A 34 -8.75 -5.31 6.24
CA THR A 34 -7.85 -4.36 5.59
C THR A 34 -6.45 -4.93 5.58
N TRP A 35 -5.83 -4.92 4.40
CA TRP A 35 -4.44 -5.33 4.21
C TRP A 35 -3.64 -4.17 3.68
N LEU A 36 -2.39 -4.09 4.08
CA LEU A 36 -1.48 -3.03 3.69
C LEU A 36 -0.45 -3.55 2.72
N ILE A 37 -0.12 -2.72 1.74
CA ILE A 37 1.04 -2.92 0.88
C ILE A 37 2.03 -1.83 1.26
N THR A 38 3.24 -2.23 1.64
CA THR A 38 4.28 -1.30 2.10
C THR A 38 5.57 -1.50 1.33
N LYS A 39 6.46 -0.52 1.41
CA LYS A 39 7.83 -0.72 0.98
C LYS A 39 8.48 -1.73 1.92
N SER A 40 9.53 -2.41 1.45
CA SER A 40 10.28 -3.34 2.30
C SER A 40 11.10 -2.57 3.32
N ASP A 41 11.20 -3.12 4.54
CA ASP A 41 12.00 -2.50 5.60
C ASP A 41 13.49 -2.87 5.52
N ASN A 42 13.85 -3.80 4.63
CA ASN A 42 15.24 -4.23 4.47
C ASN A 42 16.02 -3.42 3.43
N GLY A 43 15.44 -2.32 2.95
CA GLY A 43 16.09 -1.45 1.96
C GLY A 43 16.05 -1.96 0.54
N SER A 44 15.38 -3.07 0.26
CA SER A 44 15.22 -3.55 -1.11
C SER A 44 14.20 -2.68 -1.85
N ASN A 45 14.18 -2.76 -3.18
CA ASN A 45 13.21 -2.06 -4.01
C ASN A 45 11.94 -2.88 -4.22
N GLN A 46 11.58 -3.69 -3.25
CA GLN A 46 10.42 -4.59 -3.31
C GLN A 46 9.30 -4.12 -2.36
N LEU A 47 8.16 -4.75 -2.47
CA LEU A 47 6.99 -4.46 -1.65
C LEU A 47 6.65 -5.64 -0.75
N GLU A 48 6.03 -5.34 0.40
CA GLU A 48 5.56 -6.35 1.34
C GLU A 48 4.09 -6.14 1.59
N ILE A 49 3.40 -7.20 2.01
CA ILE A 49 1.98 -7.14 2.36
C ILE A 49 1.79 -7.61 3.80
N MET A 50 0.83 -7.00 4.49
CA MET A 50 0.49 -7.45 5.84
C MET A 50 -0.95 -7.11 6.20
N ASP A 51 -1.54 -7.91 7.09
CA ASP A 51 -2.85 -7.64 7.65
C ASP A 51 -2.76 -6.43 8.58
N ALA A 52 -3.68 -5.48 8.44
CA ALA A 52 -3.70 -4.29 9.28
C ALA A 52 -3.91 -4.60 10.76
N ILE A 53 -4.39 -5.80 11.10
CA ILE A 53 -4.59 -6.22 12.49
C ILE A 53 -3.29 -6.10 13.32
N TYR A 54 -2.15 -6.28 12.68
CA TYR A 54 -0.86 -6.18 13.37
C TYR A 54 -0.54 -4.76 13.83
N LEU A 55 -1.24 -3.76 13.29
CA LEU A 55 -1.04 -2.37 13.71
C LEU A 55 -1.62 -2.06 15.10
N LYS A 56 -2.29 -3.02 15.71
CA LYS A 56 -2.66 -2.91 17.13
C LYS A 56 -1.43 -2.91 18.03
N GLN A 57 -0.33 -3.45 17.54
CA GLN A 57 0.93 -3.47 18.27
C GLN A 57 1.72 -2.20 17.96
N LYS A 58 1.93 -1.38 18.98
CA LYS A 58 2.64 -0.11 18.83
C LYS A 58 4.04 -0.31 18.22
N PHE A 59 4.72 -1.38 18.61
CA PHE A 59 6.04 -1.71 18.09
C PHE A 59 6.04 -1.82 16.56
N ILE A 60 5.04 -2.51 16.00
CA ILE A 60 4.92 -2.69 14.55
C ILE A 60 4.52 -1.36 13.89
N ARG A 61 3.55 -0.67 14.48
CA ARG A 61 3.07 0.61 13.97
C ARG A 61 4.20 1.64 13.86
N ASP A 62 5.06 1.72 14.87
CA ASP A 62 6.12 2.72 14.90
C ASP A 62 7.24 2.42 13.89
N ARG A 63 7.36 1.18 13.43
CA ARG A 63 8.42 0.75 12.52
C ARG A 63 7.95 0.49 11.10
N LEU A 64 6.66 0.65 10.85
CA LEU A 64 6.10 0.34 9.54
C LEU A 64 6.71 1.26 8.47
N PRO A 65 7.24 0.68 7.37
CA PRO A 65 7.68 1.49 6.22
C PRO A 65 6.50 2.22 5.56
N GLU A 66 6.79 3.05 4.57
CA GLU A 66 5.74 3.79 3.87
C GLU A 66 4.69 2.87 3.27
N ILE A 67 3.42 3.23 3.47
CA ILE A 67 2.29 2.50 2.91
C ILE A 67 2.10 2.94 1.46
N VAL A 68 2.02 1.96 0.56
CA VAL A 68 1.87 2.13 -0.88
C VAL A 68 0.44 1.89 -1.33
N GLY A 69 -0.28 1.04 -0.63
CA GLY A 69 -1.62 0.67 -1.02
C GLY A 69 -2.43 -0.01 0.07
N LEU A 70 -3.73 -0.09 -0.16
CA LEU A 70 -4.69 -0.72 0.74
C LEU A 70 -5.53 -1.72 -0.04
N ALA A 71 -5.82 -2.86 0.58
CA ALA A 71 -6.62 -3.91 -0.02
C ALA A 71 -7.57 -4.52 1.02
N ILE A 72 -8.58 -5.25 0.58
CA ILE A 72 -9.56 -5.85 1.48
C ILE A 72 -9.06 -7.13 2.12
N ASN A 73 -8.21 -7.87 1.41
CA ASN A 73 -7.70 -9.15 1.88
C ASN A 73 -6.34 -9.44 1.22
N LYS A 74 -5.74 -10.55 1.63
CA LYS A 74 -4.45 -10.95 1.10
C LYS A 74 -4.47 -11.16 -0.41
N GLY A 75 -5.54 -11.77 -0.94
CA GLY A 75 -5.68 -12.01 -2.37
C GLY A 75 -5.65 -10.73 -3.19
N GLU A 76 -6.39 -9.72 -2.75
CA GLU A 76 -6.40 -8.42 -3.43
C GLU A 76 -5.04 -7.72 -3.30
N ALA A 77 -4.39 -7.84 -2.14
CA ALA A 77 -3.06 -7.27 -1.94
C ALA A 77 -2.05 -7.91 -2.89
N ILE A 78 -2.10 -9.23 -3.07
CA ILE A 78 -1.23 -9.93 -4.01
C ILE A 78 -1.49 -9.48 -5.44
N LYS A 79 -2.76 -9.33 -5.83
CA LYS A 79 -3.12 -8.82 -7.15
C LYS A 79 -2.54 -7.43 -7.41
N MET A 80 -2.59 -6.57 -6.40
CA MET A 80 -2.06 -5.21 -6.50
C MET A 80 -0.54 -5.23 -6.71
N VAL A 81 0.18 -6.01 -5.91
CA VAL A 81 1.64 -6.13 -6.05
C VAL A 81 2.00 -6.69 -7.42
N ARG A 82 1.24 -7.70 -7.89
CA ARG A 82 1.46 -8.29 -9.20
C ARG A 82 1.25 -7.26 -10.31
N ALA A 83 0.17 -6.49 -10.24
CA ALA A 83 -0.12 -5.47 -11.23
C ALA A 83 0.97 -4.39 -11.28
N ILE A 84 1.44 -3.96 -10.12
CA ILE A 84 2.54 -2.99 -10.02
C ILE A 84 3.81 -3.57 -10.62
N THR A 85 4.12 -4.83 -10.31
CA THR A 85 5.32 -5.50 -10.81
C THR A 85 5.28 -5.65 -12.33
N GLU A 86 4.15 -6.07 -12.88
CA GLU A 86 3.98 -6.22 -14.33
C GLU A 86 4.12 -4.87 -15.04
N ALA A 87 3.50 -3.82 -14.49
CA ALA A 87 3.63 -2.48 -15.08
C ALA A 87 5.07 -1.99 -15.03
N CYS A 88 5.77 -2.24 -13.93
CA CYS A 88 7.16 -1.84 -13.77
C CYS A 88 8.05 -2.53 -14.82
N VAL A 89 7.91 -3.85 -14.96
CA VAL A 89 8.71 -4.62 -15.94
C VAL A 89 8.39 -4.17 -17.37
N ASN A 90 7.12 -3.95 -17.69
CA ASN A 90 6.71 -3.54 -19.02
C ASN A 90 7.20 -2.13 -19.38
N MET A 91 7.27 -1.23 -18.40
CA MET A 91 7.63 0.17 -18.66
C MET A 91 9.11 0.45 -18.50
N THR A 92 9.82 -0.27 -17.64
CA THR A 92 11.22 0.02 -17.31
C THR A 92 12.18 -1.09 -17.68
N GLY A 93 11.68 -2.30 -17.87
CA GLY A 93 12.52 -3.47 -18.17
C GLY A 93 13.10 -4.15 -16.94
N ASP A 94 12.82 -3.67 -15.73
CA ASP A 94 13.30 -4.29 -14.49
C ASP A 94 12.19 -4.31 -13.44
N ALA A 95 12.49 -4.86 -12.27
CA ALA A 95 11.51 -5.01 -11.19
C ALA A 95 11.90 -4.19 -9.95
N ASP A 96 12.55 -3.05 -10.13
CA ASP A 96 12.85 -2.13 -9.05
C ASP A 96 11.61 -1.28 -8.75
N LEU A 97 10.75 -1.79 -7.89
CA LEU A 97 9.41 -1.23 -7.68
C LEU A 97 9.41 0.13 -7.02
N VAL A 98 10.31 0.37 -6.06
CA VAL A 98 10.29 1.64 -5.31
C VAL A 98 10.60 2.84 -6.22
N PRO A 99 11.67 2.85 -7.04
CA PRO A 99 11.91 3.96 -7.97
C PRO A 99 10.77 4.13 -8.98
N PHE A 100 10.17 3.03 -9.43
CA PHE A 100 9.03 3.08 -10.35
C PHE A 100 7.83 3.79 -9.71
N LEU A 101 7.52 3.46 -8.45
CA LEU A 101 6.39 4.05 -7.74
C LEU A 101 6.59 5.54 -7.43
N GLU A 102 7.81 6.01 -7.33
CA GLU A 102 8.10 7.42 -7.12
C GLU A 102 7.64 8.31 -8.28
N LYS A 103 7.43 7.72 -9.45
CA LYS A 103 6.91 8.41 -10.63
C LYS A 103 5.38 8.46 -10.64
N HIS A 104 4.73 7.93 -9.61
CA HIS A 104 3.27 7.88 -9.47
C HIS A 104 2.55 7.29 -10.70
N PRO A 105 2.95 6.09 -11.16
CA PRO A 105 2.37 5.52 -12.38
C PRO A 105 0.90 5.18 -12.20
N VAL A 106 0.15 5.20 -13.30
CA VAL A 106 -1.21 4.68 -13.32
C VAL A 106 -1.12 3.16 -13.46
N ILE A 107 -1.74 2.46 -12.53
CA ILE A 107 -1.82 1.00 -12.55
C ILE A 107 -3.24 0.61 -12.91
N GLU A 108 -3.40 -0.16 -13.97
CA GLU A 108 -4.72 -0.59 -14.44
C GLU A 108 -5.48 -1.32 -13.34
N ASN A 109 -6.77 -1.03 -13.21
CA ASN A 109 -7.70 -1.63 -12.24
C ASN A 109 -7.52 -1.18 -10.79
N PHE A 110 -6.61 -0.25 -10.52
CA PHE A 110 -6.44 0.28 -9.15
C PHE A 110 -6.49 1.80 -9.15
N LYS A 111 -7.37 2.33 -8.31
CA LYS A 111 -7.51 3.76 -8.14
C LYS A 111 -6.35 4.30 -7.31
N LYS A 112 -5.86 5.49 -7.66
CA LYS A 112 -4.88 6.20 -6.83
C LYS A 112 -5.60 7.25 -6.00
N VAL A 113 -5.15 7.41 -4.75
CA VAL A 113 -5.65 8.43 -3.84
C VAL A 113 -4.47 9.22 -3.31
N SER A 114 -4.57 10.55 -3.35
CA SER A 114 -3.55 11.43 -2.77
C SER A 114 -3.72 11.51 -1.27
N ILE A 115 -2.61 11.41 -0.56
CA ILE A 115 -2.60 11.54 0.89
C ILE A 115 -2.26 12.98 1.23
N VAL A 116 -3.20 13.66 1.87
CA VAL A 116 -3.02 15.05 2.33
C VAL A 116 -2.32 15.00 3.69
N LYS A 117 -1.25 15.74 3.79
CA LYS A 117 -0.49 15.85 5.04
C LYS A 117 -0.77 17.16 5.74
#